data_60d7ab0f0893b346d3b99e0082f512f4
#
_entry.id   60d7ab0f0893b346d3b99e0082f512f4
#
_cell.length_a   1.000
_cell.length_b   1.000
_cell.length_c   1.000
_cell.angle_alpha   90.00
_cell.angle_beta   90.00
_cell.angle_gamma   90.00
#
_symmetry.space_group_name_H-M   'P 1'
#
loop_
_entity.id
_entity.type
_entity.pdbx_description
1 polymer ?
#
loop_
_entity_poly.entity_id
_entity_poly.type
_entity_poly.pdbx_seq_one_letter_code
_entity_poly.pdbx_strand_id
1 'polypeptide(L)'
;MMKGDAMPTGTDKLSIRKATMDDLELLSEIEAACFPVAEAATKERFEARLAAFSDHFLILQDDGHPVGFINGMVTREPYIEDIMFEKADLHCPDGSWQSIFGLDILPQYRCRGYAGKLIRAFIELAKTQGRRGLTLTCKEYLLHYYAKFGFVPLGVSESQHGGARWFDMILEFNPAHTTRTPIKAVFFDLDGTLVDSVPVLTEAINRVMRNKGLREFSENEIAEMVGKGAKALIERVCVARHIELTSENVLQLLQAYAREMMSDELPDERFFAGAFESVEALHEKGFKTVLVTNKMRQVTEQFLRRSGLGRHLDALVAGDDTNHPKPAPDMLLLACEKVGVSPAEAVMVGDSENDAWAAKAAGMQAMLVSTGYNGGVPIGQWARTNGFSLIFDEVSGVKDYIFACERLLIQ
;
A
#
# COMPACT_ATOMS: atom_id res chain seq x y z
N MET A 1 54.28 44.39 -18.36
CA MET A 1 54.26 43.15 -17.54
C MET A 1 53.21 43.31 -16.47
N MET A 2 52.00 42.89 -16.74
CA MET A 2 50.94 42.75 -15.71
C MET A 2 50.75 41.28 -15.45
N LYS A 3 50.92 40.90 -14.20
CA LYS A 3 50.70 39.55 -13.70
C LYS A 3 49.20 39.32 -13.65
N GLY A 4 48.72 38.31 -14.38
CA GLY A 4 47.35 37.82 -14.28
C GLY A 4 47.19 37.07 -12.95
N ASP A 5 46.24 37.54 -12.16
CA ASP A 5 45.76 36.83 -11.00
C ASP A 5 44.93 35.61 -11.46
N ALA A 6 45.42 34.43 -11.18
CA ALA A 6 44.69 33.18 -11.36
C ALA A 6 43.54 33.18 -10.34
N MET A 7 42.28 33.10 -10.84
CA MET A 7 41.13 32.80 -9.98
C MET A 7 41.31 31.41 -9.35
N PRO A 8 40.99 31.25 -8.08
CA PRO A 8 41.00 29.93 -7.43
C PRO A 8 39.88 29.10 -8.01
N THR A 9 40.21 27.91 -8.54
CA THR A 9 39.28 26.86 -8.90
C THR A 9 38.50 26.45 -7.65
N GLY A 10 37.17 26.66 -7.67
CA GLY A 10 36.27 26.35 -6.59
C GLY A 10 36.33 24.85 -6.25
N THR A 11 36.95 24.52 -5.15
CA THR A 11 36.82 23.24 -4.47
C THR A 11 35.38 23.16 -3.94
N ASP A 12 34.69 22.05 -4.21
CA ASP A 12 33.36 21.74 -3.67
C ASP A 12 33.36 21.99 -2.16
N LYS A 13 32.70 23.05 -1.71
CA LYS A 13 32.65 23.48 -0.30
C LYS A 13 31.79 22.58 0.59
N LEU A 14 31.17 21.53 0.02
CA LEU A 14 30.32 20.61 0.70
C LEU A 14 31.09 19.41 1.24
N SER A 15 30.92 19.12 2.52
CA SER A 15 31.46 17.93 3.17
C SER A 15 30.40 17.22 4.00
N ILE A 16 30.56 15.89 4.14
CA ILE A 16 29.73 15.07 5.02
C ILE A 16 30.64 14.38 6.01
N ARG A 17 30.32 14.49 7.29
CA ARG A 17 31.02 13.82 8.38
C ARG A 17 30.08 13.08 9.31
N LYS A 18 30.61 12.14 10.07
CA LYS A 18 29.88 11.53 11.18
C LYS A 18 29.70 12.55 12.32
N ALA A 19 28.58 12.41 13.03
CA ALA A 19 28.34 13.17 14.25
C ALA A 19 29.10 12.56 15.44
N THR A 20 29.34 13.39 16.42
CA THR A 20 29.92 13.01 17.72
C THR A 20 29.01 13.54 18.83
N MET A 21 29.30 13.20 20.09
CA MET A 21 28.56 13.74 21.23
C MET A 21 28.65 15.27 21.35
N ASP A 22 29.75 15.87 20.84
CA ASP A 22 29.91 17.33 20.82
C ASP A 22 28.92 18.04 19.90
N ASP A 23 28.27 17.31 19.00
CA ASP A 23 27.27 17.84 18.09
C ASP A 23 25.83 17.86 18.67
N LEU A 24 25.63 17.42 19.91
CA LEU A 24 24.31 17.25 20.53
C LEU A 24 23.45 18.52 20.49
N GLU A 25 24.01 19.67 20.87
CA GLU A 25 23.30 20.96 20.81
C GLU A 25 22.91 21.32 19.38
N LEU A 26 23.88 21.22 18.46
CA LEU A 26 23.69 21.51 17.05
C LEU A 26 22.56 20.67 16.43
N LEU A 27 22.55 19.35 16.69
CA LEU A 27 21.52 18.45 16.15
C LEU A 27 20.12 18.82 16.69
N SER A 28 20.04 19.14 17.99
CA SER A 28 18.78 19.57 18.62
C SER A 28 18.26 20.89 18.05
N GLU A 29 19.13 21.85 17.76
CA GLU A 29 18.78 23.12 17.14
C GLU A 29 18.30 22.95 15.70
N ILE A 30 18.96 22.12 14.90
CA ILE A 30 18.56 21.83 13.51
C ILE A 30 17.19 21.14 13.48
N GLU A 31 16.97 20.12 14.31
CA GLU A 31 15.71 19.40 14.43
C GLU A 31 14.56 20.35 14.77
N ALA A 32 14.74 21.19 15.82
CA ALA A 32 13.74 22.16 16.23
C ALA A 32 13.41 23.21 15.16
N ALA A 33 14.36 23.50 14.27
CA ALA A 33 14.13 24.39 13.13
C ALA A 33 13.43 23.69 11.94
N CYS A 34 13.45 22.37 11.90
CA CYS A 34 12.94 21.56 10.78
C CYS A 34 11.55 20.98 11.03
N PHE A 35 11.22 20.61 12.26
CA PHE A 35 9.99 19.89 12.61
C PHE A 35 9.13 20.62 13.64
N PRO A 36 7.78 20.42 13.61
CA PRO A 36 6.91 20.84 14.69
C PRO A 36 7.28 20.15 16.01
N VAL A 37 7.05 20.80 17.13
CA VAL A 37 7.37 20.29 18.49
C VAL A 37 6.78 18.88 18.74
N ALA A 38 5.63 18.57 18.18
CA ALA A 38 4.99 17.24 18.33
C ALA A 38 5.70 16.12 17.59
N GLU A 39 6.51 16.44 16.58
CA GLU A 39 7.22 15.48 15.72
C GLU A 39 8.74 15.48 16.00
N ALA A 40 9.28 16.58 16.53
CA ALA A 40 10.71 16.75 16.77
C ALA A 40 11.24 15.81 17.87
N ALA A 41 12.41 15.24 17.66
CA ALA A 41 13.11 14.52 18.70
C ALA A 41 13.66 15.48 19.77
N THR A 42 13.56 15.07 21.04
CA THR A 42 14.12 15.88 22.15
C THR A 42 15.63 15.72 22.24
N LYS A 43 16.28 16.64 22.94
CA LYS A 43 17.73 16.60 23.19
C LYS A 43 18.14 15.30 23.89
N GLU A 44 17.37 14.84 24.86
CA GLU A 44 17.62 13.58 25.58
C GLU A 44 17.55 12.37 24.63
N ARG A 45 16.65 12.39 23.65
CA ARG A 45 16.58 11.35 22.62
C ARG A 45 17.81 11.38 21.73
N PHE A 46 18.31 12.56 21.32
CA PHE A 46 19.56 12.68 20.56
C PHE A 46 20.76 12.21 21.36
N GLU A 47 20.85 12.56 22.64
CA GLU A 47 21.93 12.08 23.52
C GLU A 47 21.96 10.55 23.58
N ALA A 48 20.80 9.92 23.82
CA ALA A 48 20.68 8.46 23.83
C ALA A 48 21.05 7.82 22.48
N ARG A 49 20.61 8.42 21.37
CA ARG A 49 20.92 7.92 20.00
C ARG A 49 22.40 8.07 19.68
N LEU A 50 23.03 9.20 20.00
CA LEU A 50 24.46 9.41 19.80
C LEU A 50 25.31 8.44 20.62
N ALA A 51 24.90 8.15 21.86
CA ALA A 51 25.56 7.17 22.70
C ALA A 51 25.44 5.74 22.14
N ALA A 52 24.29 5.39 21.53
CA ALA A 52 24.02 4.04 21.03
C ALA A 52 24.53 3.80 19.60
N PHE A 53 24.41 4.78 18.69
CA PHE A 53 24.67 4.61 17.26
C PHE A 53 25.15 5.88 16.54
N SER A 54 26.11 6.62 17.10
CA SER A 54 26.69 7.84 16.48
C SER A 54 27.24 7.60 15.07
N ASP A 55 27.68 6.37 14.77
CA ASP A 55 28.15 5.98 13.44
C ASP A 55 27.06 6.04 12.35
N HIS A 56 25.80 6.11 12.75
CA HIS A 56 24.62 6.21 11.89
C HIS A 56 24.01 7.63 11.93
N PHE A 57 24.85 8.65 12.21
CA PHE A 57 24.52 10.06 12.06
C PHE A 57 25.50 10.71 11.08
N LEU A 58 25.01 11.31 10.02
CA LEU A 58 25.80 12.06 9.06
C LEU A 58 25.35 13.52 9.04
N ILE A 59 26.32 14.43 9.24
CA ILE A 59 26.12 15.89 9.18
C ILE A 59 26.66 16.41 7.86
N LEU A 60 25.84 17.16 7.13
CA LEU A 60 26.25 17.90 5.94
C LEU A 60 26.70 19.30 6.33
N GLN A 61 27.86 19.69 5.84
CA GLN A 61 28.42 21.02 6.02
C GLN A 61 28.57 21.73 4.65
N ASP A 62 28.21 23.00 4.60
CA ASP A 62 28.45 23.90 3.47
C ASP A 62 29.45 24.98 3.92
N ASP A 63 30.63 25.02 3.30
CA ASP A 63 31.74 25.91 3.72
C ASP A 63 32.08 25.80 5.21
N GLY A 64 32.07 24.55 5.73
CA GLY A 64 32.36 24.27 7.14
C GLY A 64 31.18 24.50 8.10
N HIS A 65 30.08 25.08 7.64
CA HIS A 65 28.88 25.31 8.45
C HIS A 65 27.88 24.14 8.34
N PRO A 66 27.47 23.53 9.45
CA PRO A 66 26.46 22.49 9.43
C PRO A 66 25.12 23.02 8.91
N VAL A 67 24.53 22.36 7.92
CA VAL A 67 23.29 22.80 7.26
C VAL A 67 22.16 21.76 7.32
N GLY A 68 22.46 20.56 7.79
CA GLY A 68 21.49 19.48 7.95
C GLY A 68 22.16 18.17 8.34
N PHE A 69 21.35 17.18 8.65
CA PHE A 69 21.82 15.84 9.00
C PHE A 69 20.83 14.76 8.57
N ILE A 70 21.28 13.51 8.62
CA ILE A 70 20.48 12.29 8.49
C ILE A 70 20.87 11.32 9.60
N ASN A 71 19.89 10.63 10.19
CA ASN A 71 20.14 9.64 11.23
C ASN A 71 19.12 8.49 11.21
N GLY A 72 19.50 7.38 11.84
CA GLY A 72 18.63 6.24 12.08
C GLY A 72 19.37 5.06 12.68
N MET A 73 18.64 4.14 13.32
CA MET A 73 19.22 2.94 13.90
C MET A 73 19.33 1.80 12.87
N VAL A 74 20.05 0.75 13.24
CA VAL A 74 20.03 -0.52 12.52
C VAL A 74 19.04 -1.47 13.19
N THR A 75 18.26 -2.18 12.38
CA THR A 75 17.21 -3.11 12.82
C THR A 75 17.36 -4.47 12.13
N ARG A 76 16.72 -5.49 12.70
CA ARG A 76 16.65 -6.82 12.06
C ARG A 76 15.58 -6.88 10.98
N GLU A 77 14.48 -6.18 11.22
CA GLU A 77 13.29 -6.18 10.37
C GLU A 77 13.18 -4.89 9.54
N PRO A 78 12.54 -4.93 8.37
CA PRO A 78 12.47 -3.80 7.43
C PRO A 78 11.34 -2.81 7.73
N TYR A 79 10.98 -2.62 8.97
CA TYR A 79 9.93 -1.66 9.38
C TYR A 79 10.36 -0.83 10.58
N ILE A 80 9.67 0.28 10.79
CA ILE A 80 9.89 1.21 11.89
C ILE A 80 8.64 1.21 12.78
N GLU A 81 8.84 0.94 14.07
CA GLU A 81 7.81 1.05 15.11
C GLU A 81 8.03 2.34 15.91
N ASP A 82 6.94 2.97 16.38
CA ASP A 82 7.02 4.23 17.14
C ASP A 82 7.94 4.14 18.36
N ILE A 83 7.98 2.97 19.01
CA ILE A 83 8.87 2.72 20.15
C ILE A 83 10.37 2.88 19.80
N MET A 84 10.75 2.72 18.53
CA MET A 84 12.14 2.85 18.08
C MET A 84 12.58 4.33 18.08
N PHE A 85 11.66 5.27 17.96
CA PHE A 85 11.98 6.70 18.10
C PHE A 85 12.31 7.09 19.54
N GLU A 86 11.83 6.31 20.51
CA GLU A 86 11.97 6.58 21.95
C GLU A 86 13.13 5.80 22.59
N LYS A 87 13.40 4.57 22.12
CA LYS A 87 14.34 3.63 22.73
C LYS A 87 15.54 3.36 21.84
N ALA A 88 16.65 4.05 22.09
CA ALA A 88 17.88 3.88 21.34
C ALA A 88 18.55 2.52 21.57
N ASP A 89 18.26 1.82 22.68
CA ASP A 89 18.72 0.48 23.02
C ASP A 89 18.15 -0.63 22.14
N LEU A 90 17.14 -0.34 21.33
CA LEU A 90 16.64 -1.23 20.26
C LEU A 90 17.57 -1.30 19.05
N HIS A 91 18.63 -0.45 19.01
CA HIS A 91 19.64 -0.53 17.97
C HIS A 91 20.33 -1.90 17.95
N CYS A 92 20.34 -2.54 16.79
CA CYS A 92 20.92 -3.86 16.58
C CYS A 92 22.11 -3.76 15.60
N PRO A 93 23.37 -3.62 16.07
CA PRO A 93 24.54 -3.44 15.20
C PRO A 93 24.68 -4.50 14.11
N ASP A 94 24.25 -5.74 14.38
CA ASP A 94 24.26 -6.88 13.44
C ASP A 94 22.98 -7.00 12.61
N GLY A 95 22.07 -6.05 12.71
CA GLY A 95 20.81 -6.03 11.97
C GLY A 95 21.02 -5.88 10.46
N SER A 96 20.06 -6.31 9.69
CA SER A 96 20.14 -6.29 8.22
C SER A 96 19.64 -4.98 7.59
N TRP A 97 18.95 -4.14 8.34
CA TRP A 97 18.27 -2.96 7.80
C TRP A 97 18.73 -1.68 8.49
N GLN A 98 18.98 -0.64 7.69
CA GLN A 98 19.25 0.70 8.18
C GLN A 98 17.94 1.51 8.12
N SER A 99 17.43 1.96 9.26
CA SER A 99 16.30 2.89 9.28
C SER A 99 16.75 4.33 9.03
N ILE A 100 15.83 5.19 8.58
CA ILE A 100 15.99 6.65 8.55
C ILE A 100 14.94 7.22 9.49
N PHE A 101 15.38 7.86 10.58
CA PHE A 101 14.49 8.51 11.56
C PHE A 101 14.30 9.99 11.29
N GLY A 102 15.35 10.69 10.89
CA GLY A 102 15.35 12.10 10.58
C GLY A 102 16.20 12.40 9.36
N LEU A 103 15.70 13.30 8.53
CA LEU A 103 16.41 13.91 7.40
C LEU A 103 16.12 15.41 7.40
N ASP A 104 17.05 16.15 7.92
CA ASP A 104 16.90 17.55 8.27
C ASP A 104 17.77 18.43 7.40
N ILE A 105 17.17 19.45 6.82
CA ILE A 105 17.87 20.54 6.15
C ILE A 105 17.29 21.85 6.65
N LEU A 106 18.14 22.70 7.21
CA LEU A 106 17.76 24.04 7.67
C LEU A 106 16.95 24.78 6.60
N PRO A 107 15.85 25.44 6.93
CA PRO A 107 14.93 26.03 5.96
C PRO A 107 15.59 26.90 4.87
N GLN A 108 16.60 27.70 5.25
CA GLN A 108 17.35 28.60 4.34
C GLN A 108 18.27 27.87 3.36
N TYR A 109 18.50 26.55 3.55
CA TYR A 109 19.35 25.71 2.71
C TYR A 109 18.54 24.68 1.90
N ARG A 110 17.21 24.68 2.01
CA ARG A 110 16.33 23.78 1.24
C ARG A 110 16.37 24.08 -0.26
N CYS A 111 15.87 23.14 -1.07
CA CYS A 111 15.83 23.22 -2.54
C CYS A 111 17.19 23.34 -3.24
N ARG A 112 18.31 23.01 -2.55
CA ARG A 112 19.68 23.01 -3.09
C ARG A 112 20.23 21.61 -3.38
N GLY A 113 19.39 20.57 -3.26
CA GLY A 113 19.79 19.17 -3.46
C GLY A 113 20.54 18.54 -2.26
N TYR A 114 20.62 19.22 -1.12
CA TYR A 114 21.39 18.79 0.05
C TYR A 114 20.82 17.54 0.71
N ALA A 115 19.51 17.45 0.87
CA ALA A 115 18.85 16.23 1.36
C ALA A 115 19.19 15.01 0.50
N GLY A 116 19.19 15.16 -0.83
CA GLY A 116 19.59 14.07 -1.73
C GLY A 116 21.06 13.65 -1.60
N LYS A 117 21.96 14.55 -1.22
CA LYS A 117 23.37 14.20 -0.92
C LYS A 117 23.47 13.37 0.36
N LEU A 118 22.74 13.75 1.42
CA LEU A 118 22.67 12.99 2.67
C LEU A 118 22.08 11.59 2.46
N ILE A 119 20.95 11.48 1.73
CA ILE A 119 20.34 10.17 1.41
C ILE A 119 21.36 9.27 0.69
N ARG A 120 22.01 9.76 -0.36
CA ARG A 120 23.02 8.98 -1.10
C ARG A 120 24.17 8.54 -0.22
N ALA A 121 24.70 9.44 0.62
CA ALA A 121 25.78 9.10 1.57
C ALA A 121 25.33 8.03 2.58
N PHE A 122 24.09 8.11 3.04
CA PHE A 122 23.53 7.14 4.00
C PHE A 122 23.26 5.77 3.36
N ILE A 123 22.84 5.76 2.09
CA ILE A 123 22.75 4.53 1.27
C ILE A 123 24.11 3.87 1.13
N GLU A 124 25.14 4.63 0.78
CA GLU A 124 26.53 4.09 0.65
C GLU A 124 27.08 3.61 2.00
N LEU A 125 26.80 4.32 3.10
CA LEU A 125 27.14 3.85 4.44
C LEU A 125 26.52 2.47 4.74
N ALA A 126 25.22 2.32 4.48
CA ALA A 126 24.52 1.05 4.71
C ALA A 126 25.07 -0.08 3.82
N LYS A 127 25.38 0.19 2.54
CA LYS A 127 26.02 -0.78 1.64
C LYS A 127 27.38 -1.21 2.12
N THR A 128 28.25 -0.28 2.54
CA THR A 128 29.60 -0.58 3.03
C THR A 128 29.59 -1.41 4.31
N GLN A 129 28.52 -1.30 5.10
CA GLN A 129 28.28 -2.12 6.29
C GLN A 129 27.63 -3.47 5.98
N GLY A 130 27.39 -3.80 4.70
CA GLY A 130 26.78 -5.07 4.29
C GLY A 130 25.30 -5.19 4.65
N ARG A 131 24.58 -4.06 4.82
CA ARG A 131 23.15 -4.09 5.09
C ARG A 131 22.40 -4.58 3.86
N ARG A 132 21.22 -5.16 4.08
CA ARG A 132 20.31 -5.62 3.05
C ARG A 132 19.59 -4.45 2.36
N GLY A 133 19.35 -3.36 3.10
CA GLY A 133 18.67 -2.20 2.57
C GLY A 133 18.40 -1.12 3.61
N LEU A 134 17.56 -0.15 3.22
CA LEU A 134 17.08 0.92 4.10
C LEU A 134 15.56 0.87 4.22
N THR A 135 15.06 1.38 5.35
CA THR A 135 13.62 1.59 5.59
C THR A 135 13.38 2.99 6.16
N LEU A 136 12.24 3.59 5.84
CA LEU A 136 11.82 4.87 6.40
C LEU A 136 10.30 4.97 6.46
N THR A 137 9.82 5.90 7.29
CA THR A 137 8.44 6.39 7.24
C THR A 137 8.45 7.84 6.78
N CYS A 138 7.50 8.23 5.93
CA CYS A 138 7.38 9.60 5.45
C CYS A 138 5.93 10.04 5.24
N LYS A 139 5.73 11.34 5.10
CA LYS A 139 4.44 11.91 4.71
C LYS A 139 4.16 11.67 3.23
N GLU A 140 2.90 11.56 2.86
CA GLU A 140 2.45 11.21 1.50
C GLU A 140 3.14 12.04 0.39
N TYR A 141 3.23 13.36 0.57
CA TYR A 141 3.86 14.25 -0.42
C TYR A 141 5.36 14.01 -0.63
N LEU A 142 6.03 13.21 0.22
CA LEU A 142 7.43 12.85 0.09
C LEU A 142 7.66 11.50 -0.62
N LEU A 143 6.62 10.71 -0.89
CA LEU A 143 6.74 9.43 -1.58
C LEU A 143 7.53 9.55 -2.89
N HIS A 144 7.15 10.50 -3.75
CA HIS A 144 7.85 10.77 -5.01
C HIS A 144 9.29 11.25 -4.83
N TYR A 145 9.57 11.90 -3.71
CA TYR A 145 10.93 12.36 -3.43
C TYR A 145 11.86 11.19 -3.13
N TYR A 146 11.45 10.28 -2.23
CA TYR A 146 12.24 9.11 -1.88
C TYR A 146 12.31 8.07 -3.00
N ALA A 147 11.28 7.97 -3.83
CA ALA A 147 11.28 7.10 -5.01
C ALA A 147 12.45 7.41 -5.99
N LYS A 148 12.92 8.67 -6.06
CA LYS A 148 14.09 9.07 -6.87
C LYS A 148 15.40 8.39 -6.41
N PHE A 149 15.44 7.85 -5.20
CA PHE A 149 16.59 7.13 -4.64
C PHE A 149 16.39 5.60 -4.65
N GLY A 150 15.30 5.14 -5.25
CA GLY A 150 14.97 3.72 -5.34
C GLY A 150 14.12 3.18 -4.19
N PHE A 151 13.65 4.04 -3.27
CA PHE A 151 12.70 3.60 -2.26
C PHE A 151 11.34 3.28 -2.89
N VAL A 152 10.75 2.18 -2.43
CA VAL A 152 9.44 1.69 -2.86
C VAL A 152 8.46 1.81 -1.69
N PRO A 153 7.28 2.40 -1.88
CA PRO A 153 6.28 2.47 -0.81
C PRO A 153 5.73 1.08 -0.46
N LEU A 154 5.54 0.83 0.83
CA LEU A 154 4.91 -0.37 1.37
C LEU A 154 3.45 -0.14 1.80
N GLY A 155 2.94 1.08 1.66
CA GLY A 155 1.60 1.46 2.09
C GLY A 155 1.59 2.38 3.31
N VAL A 156 0.41 2.50 3.93
CA VAL A 156 0.21 3.32 5.14
C VAL A 156 0.91 2.68 6.32
N SER A 157 1.72 3.46 7.02
CA SER A 157 2.40 3.04 8.25
C SER A 157 1.44 2.94 9.43
N GLU A 158 1.76 2.07 10.39
CA GLU A 158 1.08 2.03 11.69
C GLU A 158 1.48 3.18 12.61
N SER A 159 2.55 3.92 12.26
CA SER A 159 3.04 5.02 13.08
C SER A 159 1.97 6.09 13.27
N GLN A 160 1.76 6.45 14.54
CA GLN A 160 0.91 7.57 14.95
C GLN A 160 1.74 8.76 15.43
N HIS A 161 3.03 8.77 15.13
CA HIS A 161 3.97 9.79 15.58
C HIS A 161 3.49 11.20 15.20
N GLY A 162 3.42 12.10 16.18
CA GLY A 162 2.96 13.47 15.98
C GLY A 162 1.50 13.62 15.51
N GLY A 163 0.69 12.52 15.53
CA GLY A 163 -0.70 12.54 15.06
C GLY A 163 -0.86 12.71 13.55
N ALA A 164 0.22 12.52 12.79
CA ALA A 164 0.24 12.61 11.34
C ALA A 164 0.04 11.23 10.68
N ARG A 165 -0.39 11.23 9.42
CA ARG A 165 -0.46 10.02 8.59
C ARG A 165 0.89 9.77 7.94
N TRP A 166 1.42 8.58 8.14
CA TRP A 166 2.72 8.16 7.65
C TRP A 166 2.62 7.02 6.64
N PHE A 167 3.65 6.89 5.80
CA PHE A 167 3.78 5.84 4.78
C PHE A 167 5.14 5.18 4.91
N ASP A 168 5.15 3.85 4.93
CA ASP A 168 6.38 3.08 4.99
C ASP A 168 7.00 2.95 3.61
N MET A 169 8.33 3.07 3.54
CA MET A 169 9.09 2.88 2.31
C MET A 169 10.33 2.03 2.57
N ILE A 170 10.72 1.25 1.57
CA ILE A 170 11.88 0.37 1.62
C ILE A 170 12.78 0.56 0.40
N LEU A 171 14.09 0.49 0.60
CA LEU A 171 15.10 0.37 -0.45
C LEU A 171 15.93 -0.89 -0.19
N GLU A 172 15.83 -1.89 -1.05
CA GLU A 172 16.58 -3.14 -0.95
C GLU A 172 17.75 -3.14 -1.94
N PHE A 173 18.99 -3.43 -1.47
CA PHE A 173 20.21 -3.28 -2.28
C PHE A 173 20.48 -4.44 -3.23
N ASN A 174 20.15 -5.65 -2.81
CA ASN A 174 20.23 -6.85 -3.60
C ASN A 174 18.89 -7.56 -3.49
N PRO A 175 17.96 -7.32 -4.39
CA PRO A 175 16.79 -8.18 -4.51
C PRO A 175 17.25 -9.54 -5.10
N ALA A 176 18.33 -10.11 -4.55
CA ALA A 176 18.99 -11.32 -5.07
C ALA A 176 18.19 -12.59 -4.80
N HIS A 177 16.88 -12.53 -4.81
CA HIS A 177 15.94 -13.64 -4.95
C HIS A 177 14.52 -13.17 -5.28
N THR A 178 14.37 -11.88 -5.58
CA THR A 178 13.25 -11.43 -6.39
C THR A 178 13.85 -10.84 -7.66
N THR A 179 14.10 -11.68 -8.67
CA THR A 179 13.82 -11.21 -10.02
C THR A 179 12.40 -10.69 -9.91
N ARG A 180 12.23 -9.37 -9.68
CA ARG A 180 10.91 -8.75 -9.78
C ARG A 180 10.49 -9.01 -11.22
N THR A 181 9.74 -10.06 -11.38
CA THR A 181 9.08 -10.34 -12.64
C THR A 181 8.26 -9.08 -12.90
N PRO A 182 8.48 -8.37 -14.02
CA PRO A 182 7.77 -7.13 -14.27
C PRO A 182 6.27 -7.41 -14.21
N ILE A 183 5.54 -6.58 -13.47
CA ILE A 183 4.07 -6.67 -13.44
C ILE A 183 3.59 -6.38 -14.87
N LYS A 184 2.85 -7.33 -15.45
CA LYS A 184 2.22 -7.19 -16.77
C LYS A 184 0.72 -7.13 -16.69
N ALA A 185 0.14 -7.63 -15.58
CA ALA A 185 -1.30 -7.69 -15.39
C ALA A 185 -1.71 -7.23 -13.99
N VAL A 186 -2.86 -6.57 -13.92
CA VAL A 186 -3.50 -6.15 -12.67
C VAL A 186 -4.92 -6.71 -12.65
N PHE A 187 -5.18 -7.56 -11.67
CA PHE A 187 -6.47 -8.18 -11.45
C PHE A 187 -7.18 -7.45 -10.32
N PHE A 188 -8.45 -7.15 -10.52
CA PHE A 188 -9.26 -6.40 -9.56
C PHE A 188 -10.43 -7.24 -9.08
N ASP A 189 -10.71 -7.22 -7.79
CA ASP A 189 -12.07 -7.54 -7.32
C ASP A 189 -13.01 -6.38 -7.61
N LEU A 190 -14.32 -6.61 -7.46
CA LEU A 190 -15.37 -5.63 -7.73
C LEU A 190 -15.92 -5.04 -6.44
N ASP A 191 -16.66 -5.87 -5.69
CA ASP A 191 -17.45 -5.45 -4.53
C ASP A 191 -16.53 -5.11 -3.34
N GLY A 192 -16.48 -3.85 -2.91
CA GLY A 192 -15.57 -3.37 -1.84
C GLY A 192 -14.20 -2.90 -2.34
N THR A 193 -13.80 -3.25 -3.55
CA THR A 193 -12.54 -2.85 -4.17
C THR A 193 -12.72 -1.70 -5.15
N LEU A 194 -13.49 -1.91 -6.21
CA LEU A 194 -13.78 -0.90 -7.23
C LEU A 194 -15.05 -0.13 -6.93
N VAL A 195 -16.05 -0.79 -6.37
CA VAL A 195 -17.40 -0.22 -6.14
C VAL A 195 -17.89 -0.45 -4.72
N ASP A 196 -18.60 0.54 -4.20
CA ASP A 196 -19.46 0.40 -3.02
C ASP A 196 -20.78 -0.24 -3.44
N SER A 197 -20.87 -1.56 -3.28
CA SER A 197 -22.05 -2.34 -3.66
C SER A 197 -23.03 -2.57 -2.51
N VAL A 198 -22.69 -2.26 -1.27
CA VAL A 198 -23.54 -2.54 -0.09
C VAL A 198 -24.92 -1.92 -0.21
N PRO A 199 -25.09 -0.66 -0.64
CA PRO A 199 -26.43 -0.08 -0.79
C PRO A 199 -27.32 -0.86 -1.77
N VAL A 200 -26.76 -1.26 -2.91
CA VAL A 200 -27.48 -2.01 -3.96
C VAL A 200 -27.82 -3.42 -3.50
N LEU A 201 -26.87 -4.12 -2.88
CA LEU A 201 -27.07 -5.44 -2.32
C LEU A 201 -28.13 -5.43 -1.21
N THR A 202 -28.10 -4.41 -0.36
CA THR A 202 -29.09 -4.23 0.72
C THR A 202 -30.49 -4.05 0.16
N GLU A 203 -30.66 -3.19 -0.84
CA GLU A 203 -31.97 -2.97 -1.45
C GLU A 203 -32.48 -4.25 -2.14
N ALA A 204 -31.64 -4.96 -2.89
CA ALA A 204 -32.02 -6.21 -3.53
C ALA A 204 -32.46 -7.27 -2.52
N ILE A 205 -31.72 -7.46 -1.44
CA ILE A 205 -32.11 -8.37 -0.35
C ILE A 205 -33.39 -7.90 0.33
N ASN A 206 -33.55 -6.62 0.60
CA ASN A 206 -34.74 -6.08 1.28
C ASN A 206 -35.98 -6.21 0.44
N ARG A 207 -35.91 -6.11 -0.88
CA ARG A 207 -37.05 -6.43 -1.76
C ARG A 207 -37.50 -7.89 -1.61
N VAL A 208 -36.52 -8.82 -1.54
CA VAL A 208 -36.81 -10.22 -1.28
C VAL A 208 -37.43 -10.43 0.11
N MET A 209 -36.92 -9.75 1.14
CA MET A 209 -37.45 -9.82 2.51
C MET A 209 -38.87 -9.26 2.60
N ARG A 210 -39.15 -8.09 2.01
CA ARG A 210 -40.49 -7.48 1.94
C ARG A 210 -41.50 -8.42 1.31
N ASN A 211 -41.15 -9.03 0.17
CA ASN A 211 -42.00 -9.97 -0.52
C ASN A 211 -42.33 -11.23 0.30
N LYS A 212 -41.50 -11.56 1.28
CA LYS A 212 -41.72 -12.68 2.22
C LYS A 212 -42.34 -12.25 3.56
N GLY A 213 -42.60 -10.95 3.77
CA GLY A 213 -43.10 -10.42 5.04
C GLY A 213 -42.06 -10.52 6.17
N LEU A 214 -40.79 -10.55 5.85
CA LEU A 214 -39.67 -10.64 6.81
C LEU A 214 -39.07 -9.26 7.10
N ARG A 215 -38.41 -9.14 8.26
CA ARG A 215 -37.68 -7.91 8.65
C ARG A 215 -36.59 -7.61 7.65
N GLU A 216 -36.46 -6.34 7.27
CA GLU A 216 -35.38 -5.82 6.42
C GLU A 216 -34.04 -5.78 7.13
N PHE A 217 -32.96 -5.68 6.35
CA PHE A 217 -31.59 -5.54 6.81
C PHE A 217 -31.15 -4.07 6.72
N SER A 218 -30.31 -3.64 7.62
CA SER A 218 -29.51 -2.43 7.47
C SER A 218 -28.30 -2.68 6.56
N GLU A 219 -27.72 -1.62 6.00
CA GLU A 219 -26.46 -1.72 5.23
C GLU A 219 -25.33 -2.31 6.04
N ASN A 220 -25.19 -1.98 7.34
CA ASN A 220 -24.18 -2.57 8.22
C ASN A 220 -24.33 -4.08 8.36
N GLU A 221 -25.57 -4.59 8.53
CA GLU A 221 -25.82 -6.04 8.58
C GLU A 221 -25.39 -6.73 7.27
N ILE A 222 -25.64 -6.11 6.12
CA ILE A 222 -25.26 -6.66 4.81
C ILE A 222 -23.74 -6.56 4.59
N ALA A 223 -23.10 -5.44 4.95
CA ALA A 223 -21.65 -5.24 4.82
C ALA A 223 -20.86 -6.37 5.50
N GLU A 224 -21.29 -6.84 6.67
CA GLU A 224 -20.67 -7.97 7.37
C GLU A 224 -20.85 -9.32 6.65
N MET A 225 -21.77 -9.38 5.69
CA MET A 225 -22.12 -10.61 4.95
C MET A 225 -21.52 -10.68 3.55
N VAL A 226 -20.98 -9.57 3.02
CA VAL A 226 -20.43 -9.48 1.66
C VAL A 226 -19.06 -10.18 1.55
N GLY A 227 -18.63 -10.50 0.32
CA GLY A 227 -17.28 -10.94 -0.05
C GLY A 227 -17.15 -12.42 -0.44
N LYS A 228 -18.06 -13.31 0.00
CA LYS A 228 -17.98 -14.76 -0.31
C LYS A 228 -18.95 -15.23 -1.40
N GLY A 229 -19.46 -14.30 -2.22
CA GLY A 229 -20.39 -14.56 -3.31
C GLY A 229 -21.86 -14.70 -2.86
N ALA A 230 -22.75 -14.74 -3.86
CA ALA A 230 -24.20 -14.64 -3.64
C ALA A 230 -24.77 -15.80 -2.78
N LYS A 231 -24.28 -17.03 -2.98
CA LYS A 231 -24.75 -18.19 -2.21
C LYS A 231 -24.44 -18.01 -0.71
N ALA A 232 -23.22 -17.63 -0.36
CA ALA A 232 -22.81 -17.43 1.02
C ALA A 232 -23.56 -16.23 1.65
N LEU A 233 -23.84 -15.17 0.89
CA LEU A 233 -24.68 -14.06 1.34
C LEU A 233 -26.10 -14.57 1.69
N ILE A 234 -26.73 -15.35 0.82
CA ILE A 234 -28.06 -15.89 1.06
C ILE A 234 -28.10 -16.85 2.25
N GLU A 235 -27.10 -17.71 2.40
CA GLU A 235 -26.98 -18.59 3.58
C GLU A 235 -26.91 -17.78 4.89
N ARG A 236 -26.15 -16.70 4.92
CA ARG A 236 -26.08 -15.79 6.08
C ARG A 236 -27.41 -15.05 6.32
N VAL A 237 -28.10 -14.62 5.24
CA VAL A 237 -29.43 -14.05 5.32
C VAL A 237 -30.42 -15.04 5.94
N CYS A 238 -30.38 -16.33 5.54
CA CYS A 238 -31.23 -17.36 6.13
C CYS A 238 -30.97 -17.48 7.65
N VAL A 239 -29.72 -17.57 8.05
CA VAL A 239 -29.34 -17.66 9.48
C VAL A 239 -29.86 -16.42 10.24
N ALA A 240 -29.62 -15.22 9.73
CA ALA A 240 -29.96 -13.97 10.40
C ALA A 240 -31.48 -13.73 10.51
N ARG A 241 -32.30 -14.35 9.67
CA ARG A 241 -33.77 -14.26 9.67
C ARG A 241 -34.45 -15.55 10.12
N HIS A 242 -33.69 -16.50 10.68
CA HIS A 242 -34.19 -17.79 11.17
C HIS A 242 -34.98 -18.59 10.10
N ILE A 243 -34.53 -18.48 8.86
CA ILE A 243 -35.02 -19.32 7.75
C ILE A 243 -34.27 -20.63 7.80
N GLU A 244 -34.96 -21.75 7.73
CA GLU A 244 -34.31 -23.07 7.75
C GLU A 244 -33.34 -23.21 6.57
N LEU A 245 -32.10 -23.61 6.87
CA LEU A 245 -30.99 -23.68 5.92
C LEU A 245 -31.07 -24.99 5.10
N THR A 246 -32.14 -25.13 4.33
CA THR A 246 -32.31 -26.24 3.38
C THR A 246 -31.82 -25.83 2.00
N SER A 247 -31.39 -26.80 1.19
CA SER A 247 -30.95 -26.53 -0.20
C SER A 247 -32.04 -25.86 -1.01
N GLU A 248 -33.33 -26.21 -0.74
CA GLU A 248 -34.47 -25.64 -1.39
C GLU A 248 -34.68 -24.15 -1.04
N ASN A 249 -34.68 -23.81 0.24
CA ASN A 249 -34.83 -22.43 0.71
C ASN A 249 -33.70 -21.53 0.19
N VAL A 250 -32.46 -22.01 0.24
CA VAL A 250 -31.28 -21.28 -0.26
C VAL A 250 -31.43 -21.05 -1.78
N LEU A 251 -31.81 -22.06 -2.53
CA LEU A 251 -32.00 -21.94 -3.99
C LEU A 251 -33.11 -20.96 -4.36
N GLN A 252 -34.27 -21.05 -3.67
CA GLN A 252 -35.38 -20.11 -3.91
C GLN A 252 -35.00 -18.66 -3.61
N LEU A 253 -34.31 -18.42 -2.50
CA LEU A 253 -33.87 -17.08 -2.13
C LEU A 253 -32.76 -16.57 -3.08
N LEU A 254 -31.85 -17.44 -3.49
CA LEU A 254 -30.80 -17.08 -4.45
C LEU A 254 -31.38 -16.68 -5.80
N GLN A 255 -32.39 -17.43 -6.28
CA GLN A 255 -33.10 -17.09 -7.51
C GLN A 255 -33.91 -15.78 -7.40
N ALA A 256 -34.54 -15.56 -6.24
CA ALA A 256 -35.26 -14.29 -6.01
C ALA A 256 -34.26 -13.11 -5.96
N TYR A 257 -33.19 -13.23 -5.24
CA TYR A 257 -32.11 -12.24 -5.18
C TYR A 257 -31.50 -11.96 -6.56
N ALA A 258 -31.20 -13.02 -7.34
CA ALA A 258 -30.65 -12.85 -8.69
C ALA A 258 -31.59 -12.07 -9.61
N ARG A 259 -32.91 -12.29 -9.49
CA ARG A 259 -33.91 -11.52 -10.23
C ARG A 259 -33.95 -10.05 -9.84
N GLU A 260 -33.87 -9.76 -8.53
CA GLU A 260 -33.81 -8.37 -8.07
C GLU A 260 -32.53 -7.69 -8.56
N MET A 261 -31.37 -8.35 -8.46
CA MET A 261 -30.10 -7.81 -8.95
C MET A 261 -30.10 -7.49 -10.45
N MET A 262 -30.94 -8.12 -11.23
CA MET A 262 -31.14 -7.85 -12.66
C MET A 262 -32.16 -6.76 -12.94
N SER A 263 -32.84 -6.22 -11.93
CA SER A 263 -33.84 -5.18 -12.06
C SER A 263 -33.23 -3.82 -12.42
N ASP A 264 -33.81 -3.13 -13.38
CA ASP A 264 -33.43 -1.75 -13.73
C ASP A 264 -33.87 -0.71 -12.68
N GLU A 265 -34.64 -1.12 -11.68
CA GLU A 265 -35.10 -0.27 -10.59
C GLU A 265 -34.14 -0.16 -9.41
N LEU A 266 -33.06 -0.99 -9.39
CA LEU A 266 -32.04 -0.85 -8.40
C LEU A 266 -31.17 0.40 -8.66
N PRO A 267 -30.67 1.06 -7.60
CA PRO A 267 -29.73 2.15 -7.77
C PRO A 267 -28.45 1.65 -8.46
N ASP A 268 -27.75 2.54 -9.16
CA ASP A 268 -26.45 2.20 -9.72
C ASP A 268 -25.40 2.05 -8.61
N GLU A 269 -24.52 1.06 -8.76
CA GLU A 269 -23.36 0.89 -7.92
C GLU A 269 -22.38 2.07 -8.12
N ARG A 270 -21.79 2.57 -7.04
CA ARG A 270 -20.89 3.73 -7.08
C ARG A 270 -19.45 3.27 -7.02
N PHE A 271 -18.62 3.78 -7.92
CA PHE A 271 -17.17 3.60 -7.80
C PHE A 271 -16.64 4.30 -6.56
N PHE A 272 -15.68 3.66 -5.90
CA PHE A 272 -14.83 4.36 -4.93
C PHE A 272 -14.01 5.44 -5.65
N ALA A 273 -13.58 6.46 -4.90
CA ALA A 273 -12.82 7.58 -5.45
C ALA A 273 -11.57 7.09 -6.21
N GLY A 274 -11.40 7.54 -7.46
CA GLY A 274 -10.25 7.21 -8.29
C GLY A 274 -10.17 5.75 -8.77
N ALA A 275 -11.15 4.89 -8.45
CA ALA A 275 -11.07 3.48 -8.84
C ALA A 275 -11.23 3.28 -10.34
N PHE A 276 -12.22 3.92 -10.97
CA PHE A 276 -12.43 3.85 -12.41
C PHE A 276 -11.23 4.40 -13.18
N GLU A 277 -10.78 5.58 -12.83
CA GLU A 277 -9.64 6.29 -13.45
C GLU A 277 -8.33 5.50 -13.28
N SER A 278 -8.21 4.74 -12.21
CA SER A 278 -7.02 3.89 -11.98
C SER A 278 -6.99 2.68 -12.90
N VAL A 279 -8.14 2.01 -13.11
CA VAL A 279 -8.24 0.90 -14.08
C VAL A 279 -7.99 1.41 -15.50
N GLU A 280 -8.62 2.53 -15.88
CA GLU A 280 -8.41 3.18 -17.17
C GLU A 280 -6.93 3.50 -17.41
N ALA A 281 -6.28 4.19 -16.48
CA ALA A 281 -4.88 4.60 -16.60
C ALA A 281 -3.91 3.41 -16.68
N LEU A 282 -4.17 2.32 -15.95
CA LEU A 282 -3.37 1.09 -16.03
C LEU A 282 -3.56 0.41 -17.39
N HIS A 283 -4.79 0.33 -17.88
CA HIS A 283 -5.10 -0.23 -19.21
C HIS A 283 -4.46 0.59 -20.33
N GLU A 284 -4.58 1.92 -20.31
CA GLU A 284 -3.95 2.82 -21.27
C GLU A 284 -2.42 2.74 -21.26
N LYS A 285 -1.82 2.46 -20.11
CA LYS A 285 -0.39 2.26 -19.95
C LYS A 285 0.10 0.90 -20.52
N GLY A 286 -0.83 0.02 -20.88
CA GLY A 286 -0.54 -1.29 -21.51
C GLY A 286 -0.49 -2.46 -20.54
N PHE A 287 -0.87 -2.28 -19.27
CA PHE A 287 -1.07 -3.42 -18.37
C PHE A 287 -2.33 -4.19 -18.79
N LYS A 288 -2.30 -5.51 -18.67
CA LYS A 288 -3.50 -6.33 -18.78
C LYS A 288 -4.36 -6.12 -17.54
N THR A 289 -5.56 -5.63 -17.74
CA THR A 289 -6.54 -5.37 -16.67
C THR A 289 -7.64 -6.41 -16.69
N VAL A 290 -7.86 -7.08 -15.55
CA VAL A 290 -8.82 -8.19 -15.46
C VAL A 290 -9.71 -7.99 -14.24
N LEU A 291 -11.02 -8.15 -14.42
CA LEU A 291 -11.95 -8.23 -13.30
C LEU A 291 -12.08 -9.68 -12.84
N VAL A 292 -11.85 -9.94 -11.54
CA VAL A 292 -11.93 -11.28 -10.93
C VAL A 292 -12.76 -11.20 -9.67
N THR A 293 -14.03 -11.53 -9.76
CA THR A 293 -15.01 -11.31 -8.69
C THR A 293 -15.84 -12.56 -8.36
N ASN A 294 -16.14 -12.75 -7.07
CA ASN A 294 -17.07 -13.80 -6.61
C ASN A 294 -18.54 -13.51 -6.97
N LYS A 295 -18.82 -12.34 -7.57
CA LYS A 295 -20.16 -11.98 -8.09
C LYS A 295 -20.54 -12.84 -9.31
N MET A 296 -21.83 -13.12 -9.47
CA MET A 296 -22.33 -13.90 -10.61
C MET A 296 -22.03 -13.18 -11.94
N ARG A 297 -21.68 -13.94 -12.97
CA ARG A 297 -21.33 -13.43 -14.30
C ARG A 297 -22.41 -12.52 -14.89
N GLN A 298 -23.64 -12.96 -14.89
CA GLN A 298 -24.75 -12.21 -15.48
C GLN A 298 -24.92 -10.81 -14.86
N VAL A 299 -24.82 -10.72 -13.53
CA VAL A 299 -24.91 -9.46 -12.78
C VAL A 299 -23.69 -8.57 -13.06
N THR A 300 -22.50 -9.18 -13.08
CA THR A 300 -21.25 -8.45 -13.37
C THR A 300 -21.26 -7.88 -14.79
N GLU A 301 -21.69 -8.65 -15.79
CA GLU A 301 -21.77 -8.16 -17.18
C GLU A 301 -22.77 -7.03 -17.35
N GLN A 302 -23.91 -7.06 -16.62
CA GLN A 302 -24.85 -5.95 -16.62
C GLN A 302 -24.23 -4.69 -16.04
N PHE A 303 -23.53 -4.80 -14.91
CA PHE A 303 -22.77 -3.69 -14.32
C PHE A 303 -21.73 -3.14 -15.31
N LEU A 304 -20.91 -3.99 -15.92
CA LEU A 304 -19.89 -3.57 -16.89
C LEU A 304 -20.47 -2.82 -18.10
N ARG A 305 -21.64 -3.24 -18.57
CA ARG A 305 -22.34 -2.52 -19.67
C ARG A 305 -22.83 -1.14 -19.24
N ARG A 306 -23.39 -1.01 -18.03
CA ARG A 306 -23.92 0.26 -17.51
C ARG A 306 -22.82 1.24 -17.15
N SER A 307 -21.78 0.79 -16.44
CA SER A 307 -20.72 1.63 -15.93
C SER A 307 -19.71 2.05 -16.98
N GLY A 308 -19.62 1.33 -18.09
CA GLY A 308 -18.61 1.54 -19.13
C GLY A 308 -17.21 1.02 -18.78
N LEU A 309 -17.01 0.43 -17.58
CA LEU A 309 -15.73 -0.12 -17.14
C LEU A 309 -15.22 -1.23 -18.08
N GLY A 310 -16.13 -1.99 -18.68
CA GLY A 310 -15.78 -3.11 -19.57
C GLY A 310 -14.86 -2.75 -20.75
N ARG A 311 -14.77 -1.46 -21.13
CA ARG A 311 -13.87 -0.99 -22.19
C ARG A 311 -12.41 -0.97 -21.78
N HIS A 312 -12.13 -0.96 -20.48
CA HIS A 312 -10.82 -0.89 -19.89
C HIS A 312 -10.41 -2.24 -19.26
N LEU A 313 -11.07 -3.34 -19.65
CA LEU A 313 -10.79 -4.69 -19.18
C LEU A 313 -10.42 -5.62 -20.33
N ASP A 314 -9.32 -6.35 -20.21
CA ASP A 314 -8.92 -7.39 -21.17
C ASP A 314 -9.69 -8.70 -20.94
N ALA A 315 -10.12 -8.97 -19.70
CA ALA A 315 -10.90 -10.17 -19.38
C ALA A 315 -11.79 -9.99 -18.13
N LEU A 316 -12.75 -10.90 -18.02
CA LEU A 316 -13.60 -11.10 -16.84
C LEU A 316 -13.52 -12.55 -16.40
N VAL A 317 -13.39 -12.76 -15.07
CA VAL A 317 -13.62 -14.05 -14.41
C VAL A 317 -14.61 -13.80 -13.26
N ALA A 318 -15.78 -14.42 -13.35
CA ALA A 318 -16.86 -14.28 -12.40
C ALA A 318 -17.01 -15.52 -11.51
N GLY A 319 -17.76 -15.41 -10.43
CA GLY A 319 -17.88 -16.44 -9.40
C GLY A 319 -18.41 -17.80 -9.85
N ASP A 320 -19.10 -17.82 -10.99
CA ASP A 320 -19.67 -19.03 -11.63
C ASP A 320 -18.83 -19.55 -12.81
N ASP A 321 -17.66 -18.99 -13.07
CA ASP A 321 -16.74 -19.47 -14.12
C ASP A 321 -15.88 -20.65 -13.69
N THR A 322 -15.73 -20.86 -12.39
CA THR A 322 -14.93 -21.95 -11.81
C THR A 322 -15.70 -22.67 -10.71
N ASN A 323 -15.31 -23.91 -10.43
CA ASN A 323 -15.94 -24.69 -9.35
C ASN A 323 -15.55 -24.16 -7.95
N HIS A 324 -14.43 -23.48 -7.85
CA HIS A 324 -13.91 -22.96 -6.59
C HIS A 324 -13.62 -21.45 -6.71
N PRO A 325 -14.57 -20.62 -6.21
CA PRO A 325 -14.36 -19.17 -6.17
C PRO A 325 -13.27 -18.79 -5.14
N LYS A 326 -12.85 -17.50 -5.14
CA LYS A 326 -11.93 -16.98 -4.11
C LYS A 326 -12.46 -17.32 -2.70
N PRO A 327 -11.65 -17.83 -1.78
CA PRO A 327 -10.19 -17.75 -1.69
C PRO A 327 -9.39 -18.87 -2.42
N ALA A 328 -10.03 -19.74 -3.21
CA ALA A 328 -9.28 -20.67 -4.04
C ALA A 328 -8.56 -19.95 -5.20
N PRO A 329 -7.43 -20.49 -5.69
CA PRO A 329 -6.64 -19.84 -6.74
C PRO A 329 -7.24 -19.96 -8.15
N ASP A 330 -8.24 -20.81 -8.34
CA ASP A 330 -8.76 -21.24 -9.65
C ASP A 330 -9.13 -20.06 -10.55
N MET A 331 -9.81 -19.07 -10.01
CA MET A 331 -10.24 -17.88 -10.76
C MET A 331 -9.05 -17.04 -11.21
N LEU A 332 -8.02 -16.88 -10.36
CA LEU A 332 -6.82 -16.12 -10.69
C LEU A 332 -5.96 -16.84 -11.74
N LEU A 333 -5.87 -18.16 -11.64
CA LEU A 333 -5.18 -18.98 -12.64
C LEU A 333 -5.89 -18.94 -13.99
N LEU A 334 -7.22 -19.02 -14.01
CA LEU A 334 -8.02 -18.81 -15.22
C LEU A 334 -7.85 -17.43 -15.82
N ALA A 335 -7.75 -16.40 -14.97
CA ALA A 335 -7.49 -15.03 -15.41
C ALA A 335 -6.11 -14.90 -16.06
N CYS A 336 -5.08 -15.50 -15.47
CA CYS A 336 -3.73 -15.58 -16.06
C CYS A 336 -3.75 -16.24 -17.46
N GLU A 337 -4.45 -17.37 -17.59
CA GLU A 337 -4.61 -18.07 -18.87
C GLU A 337 -5.28 -17.18 -19.92
N LYS A 338 -6.37 -16.48 -19.56
CA LYS A 338 -7.11 -15.61 -20.48
C LYS A 338 -6.26 -14.47 -21.04
N VAL A 339 -5.33 -13.92 -20.28
CA VAL A 339 -4.53 -12.76 -20.71
C VAL A 339 -3.06 -13.12 -21.04
N GLY A 340 -2.70 -14.39 -20.92
CA GLY A 340 -1.39 -14.91 -21.35
C GLY A 340 -0.23 -14.46 -20.46
N VAL A 341 -0.43 -14.38 -19.14
CA VAL A 341 0.61 -14.03 -18.15
C VAL A 341 0.80 -15.14 -17.14
N SER A 342 1.97 -15.23 -16.55
CA SER A 342 2.18 -16.10 -15.39
C SER A 342 1.68 -15.41 -14.10
N PRO A 343 1.32 -16.17 -13.04
CA PRO A 343 0.93 -15.58 -11.76
C PRO A 343 1.98 -14.63 -11.18
N ALA A 344 3.27 -14.89 -11.39
CA ALA A 344 4.35 -14.01 -10.93
C ALA A 344 4.42 -12.68 -11.67
N GLU A 345 3.80 -12.55 -12.85
CA GLU A 345 3.71 -11.33 -13.66
C GLU A 345 2.41 -10.55 -13.40
N ALA A 346 1.56 -11.04 -12.51
CA ALA A 346 0.27 -10.43 -12.18
C ALA A 346 0.18 -10.07 -10.70
N VAL A 347 -0.69 -9.10 -10.39
CA VAL A 347 -1.05 -8.74 -9.02
C VAL A 347 -2.56 -8.80 -8.84
N MET A 348 -3.02 -9.24 -7.66
CA MET A 348 -4.43 -9.20 -7.28
C MET A 348 -4.70 -8.02 -6.36
N VAL A 349 -5.59 -7.13 -6.77
CA VAL A 349 -6.07 -5.99 -5.98
C VAL A 349 -7.43 -6.34 -5.41
N GLY A 350 -7.58 -6.32 -4.10
CA GLY A 350 -8.81 -6.67 -3.41
C GLY A 350 -8.90 -6.07 -2.02
N ASP A 351 -10.08 -6.11 -1.41
CA ASP A 351 -10.35 -5.55 -0.08
C ASP A 351 -10.50 -6.60 1.02
N SER A 352 -10.39 -7.89 0.68
CA SER A 352 -10.76 -8.97 1.59
C SER A 352 -9.71 -10.07 1.74
N GLU A 353 -9.86 -10.87 2.80
CA GLU A 353 -9.07 -12.09 3.01
C GLU A 353 -9.18 -13.08 1.84
N ASN A 354 -10.32 -13.09 1.11
CA ASN A 354 -10.52 -13.99 -0.02
C ASN A 354 -9.57 -13.68 -1.17
N ASP A 355 -9.32 -12.39 -1.44
CA ASP A 355 -8.40 -11.92 -2.46
C ASP A 355 -6.96 -12.24 -2.10
N ALA A 356 -6.61 -11.96 -0.84
CA ALA A 356 -5.29 -12.20 -0.31
C ALA A 356 -4.89 -13.69 -0.37
N TRP A 357 -5.78 -14.57 0.10
CA TRP A 357 -5.51 -16.01 0.10
C TRP A 357 -5.54 -16.62 -1.30
N ALA A 358 -6.45 -16.17 -2.18
CA ALA A 358 -6.45 -16.60 -3.59
C ALA A 358 -5.16 -16.23 -4.28
N ALA A 359 -4.66 -14.98 -4.11
CA ALA A 359 -3.40 -14.53 -4.66
C ALA A 359 -2.22 -15.36 -4.14
N LYS A 360 -2.13 -15.54 -2.82
CA LYS A 360 -1.08 -16.36 -2.20
C LYS A 360 -1.08 -17.80 -2.70
N ALA A 361 -2.27 -18.42 -2.81
CA ALA A 361 -2.42 -19.79 -3.31
C ALA A 361 -2.09 -19.91 -4.81
N ALA A 362 -2.32 -18.87 -5.61
CA ALA A 362 -1.95 -18.80 -7.01
C ALA A 362 -0.44 -18.49 -7.25
N GLY A 363 0.31 -18.12 -6.19
CA GLY A 363 1.69 -17.64 -6.34
C GLY A 363 1.76 -16.22 -6.90
N MET A 364 0.74 -15.42 -6.68
CA MET A 364 0.57 -14.05 -7.13
C MET A 364 0.73 -13.07 -5.96
N GLN A 365 1.21 -11.86 -6.21
CA GLN A 365 1.27 -10.81 -5.21
C GLN A 365 -0.12 -10.24 -4.95
N ALA A 366 -0.51 -10.12 -3.67
CA ALA A 366 -1.72 -9.41 -3.26
C ALA A 366 -1.39 -7.95 -2.93
N MET A 367 -2.27 -7.04 -3.36
CA MET A 367 -2.30 -5.62 -3.02
C MET A 367 -3.67 -5.30 -2.43
N LEU A 368 -3.73 -5.01 -1.14
CA LEU A 368 -4.99 -4.90 -0.43
C LEU A 368 -5.41 -3.44 -0.27
N VAL A 369 -6.70 -3.16 -0.41
CA VAL A 369 -7.26 -1.80 -0.26
C VAL A 369 -8.23 -1.75 0.93
N SER A 370 -8.26 -0.61 1.61
CA SER A 370 -9.06 -0.41 2.83
C SER A 370 -10.48 0.10 2.57
N THR A 371 -10.91 0.13 1.30
CA THR A 371 -12.22 0.66 0.89
C THR A 371 -13.40 -0.23 1.25
N GLY A 372 -13.18 -1.54 1.44
CA GLY A 372 -14.26 -2.53 1.42
C GLY A 372 -14.59 -3.22 2.74
N TYR A 373 -15.01 -4.47 2.63
CA TYR A 373 -15.78 -5.18 3.66
C TYR A 373 -15.13 -6.51 4.04
N ASN A 374 -14.20 -6.52 4.95
CA ASN A 374 -13.51 -7.73 5.38
C ASN A 374 -14.18 -8.36 6.63
N GLY A 375 -15.50 -8.62 6.56
CA GLY A 375 -16.23 -9.29 7.65
C GLY A 375 -16.17 -8.57 9.00
N GLY A 376 -16.11 -7.22 8.99
CA GLY A 376 -16.03 -6.37 10.17
C GLY A 376 -14.62 -6.22 10.77
N VAL A 377 -13.61 -6.89 10.22
CA VAL A 377 -12.20 -6.70 10.62
C VAL A 377 -11.51 -5.80 9.59
N PRO A 378 -10.90 -4.67 10.00
CA PRO A 378 -10.16 -3.83 9.06
C PRO A 378 -9.07 -4.64 8.34
N ILE A 379 -9.07 -4.57 7.00
CA ILE A 379 -8.18 -5.39 6.17
C ILE A 379 -6.71 -5.15 6.51
N GLY A 380 -6.33 -3.92 6.85
CA GLY A 380 -4.96 -3.57 7.24
C GLY A 380 -4.50 -4.34 8.49
N GLN A 381 -5.35 -4.43 9.52
CA GLN A 381 -5.06 -5.20 10.73
C GLN A 381 -4.96 -6.70 10.43
N TRP A 382 -5.93 -7.22 9.66
CA TRP A 382 -5.94 -8.62 9.28
C TRP A 382 -4.71 -9.00 8.45
N ALA A 383 -4.37 -8.18 7.47
CA ALA A 383 -3.26 -8.42 6.53
C ALA A 383 -1.92 -8.55 7.24
N ARG A 384 -1.61 -7.65 8.18
CA ARG A 384 -0.36 -7.67 8.95
C ARG A 384 -0.23 -8.94 9.77
N THR A 385 -1.30 -9.35 10.45
CA THR A 385 -1.33 -10.60 11.24
C THR A 385 -1.10 -11.84 10.37
N ASN A 386 -1.46 -11.78 9.07
CA ASN A 386 -1.37 -12.90 8.13
C ASN A 386 -0.20 -12.80 7.14
N GLY A 387 0.71 -11.83 7.32
CA GLY A 387 1.95 -11.70 6.55
C GLY A 387 1.77 -11.05 5.17
N PHE A 388 0.76 -10.19 5.02
CA PHE A 388 0.58 -9.36 3.84
C PHE A 388 0.99 -7.90 4.15
N SER A 389 1.85 -7.33 3.32
CA SER A 389 2.48 -6.03 3.58
C SER A 389 2.04 -4.91 2.63
N LEU A 390 1.49 -5.24 1.45
CA LEU A 390 1.06 -4.22 0.49
C LEU A 390 -0.39 -3.84 0.75
N ILE A 391 -0.57 -2.78 1.53
CA ILE A 391 -1.88 -2.27 1.98
C ILE A 391 -1.98 -0.81 1.56
N PHE A 392 -3.08 -0.45 0.92
CA PHE A 392 -3.35 0.87 0.39
C PHE A 392 -4.72 1.34 0.89
N ASP A 393 -4.93 2.65 0.92
CA ASP A 393 -6.26 3.15 1.30
C ASP A 393 -7.28 2.91 0.20
N GLU A 394 -6.85 3.05 -1.06
CA GLU A 394 -7.70 2.99 -2.25
C GLU A 394 -6.90 2.52 -3.47
N VAL A 395 -7.60 2.20 -4.56
CA VAL A 395 -7.01 1.68 -5.81
C VAL A 395 -6.06 2.67 -6.48
N SER A 396 -6.25 3.97 -6.29
CA SER A 396 -5.34 5.00 -6.81
C SER A 396 -3.92 4.86 -6.24
N GLY A 397 -3.80 4.50 -4.97
CA GLY A 397 -2.50 4.21 -4.34
C GLY A 397 -1.82 2.98 -4.94
N VAL A 398 -2.60 1.95 -5.30
CA VAL A 398 -2.09 0.75 -6.00
C VAL A 398 -1.53 1.12 -7.37
N LYS A 399 -2.28 1.91 -8.16
CA LYS A 399 -1.85 2.40 -9.48
C LYS A 399 -0.52 3.16 -9.37
N ASP A 400 -0.44 4.10 -8.42
CA ASP A 400 0.76 4.92 -8.23
C ASP A 400 1.98 4.09 -7.84
N TYR A 401 1.78 3.06 -7.00
CA TYR A 401 2.79 2.07 -6.66
C TYR A 401 3.27 1.28 -7.88
N ILE A 402 2.37 0.76 -8.71
CA ILE A 402 2.71 0.01 -9.93
C ILE A 402 3.52 0.88 -10.89
N PHE A 403 3.09 2.13 -11.12
CA PHE A 403 3.82 3.07 -11.98
C PHE A 403 5.20 3.46 -11.42
N ALA A 404 5.35 3.51 -10.10
CA ALA A 404 6.65 3.73 -9.47
C ALA A 404 7.58 2.52 -9.67
N CYS A 405 7.07 1.31 -9.53
CA CYS A 405 7.82 0.07 -9.77
C CYS A 405 8.29 -0.04 -11.23
N GLU A 406 7.43 0.28 -12.20
CA GLU A 406 7.78 0.24 -13.63
C GLU A 406 8.93 1.20 -13.97
N ARG A 407 8.90 2.42 -13.44
CA ARG A 407 9.98 3.41 -13.65
C ARG A 407 11.35 2.95 -13.15
N LEU A 408 11.38 2.11 -12.12
CA LEU A 408 12.63 1.55 -11.58
C LEU A 408 13.21 0.41 -12.41
N LEU A 409 12.40 -0.22 -13.28
CA LEU A 409 12.86 -1.29 -14.19
C LEU A 409 13.44 -0.76 -15.51
N ILE A 410 13.21 0.51 -15.83
CA ILE A 410 13.65 1.15 -17.09
C ILE A 410 14.98 1.92 -16.90
N GLN A 411 15.47 2.08 -15.68
CA GLN A 411 16.78 2.67 -15.34
C GLN A 411 17.84 1.60 -15.09
#